data_9017274dd822e526596a6f8f907114ab
#
_entry.id   9017274dd822e526596a6f8f907114ab
#
_cell.length_a   1.000
_cell.length_b   1.000
_cell.length_c   1.000
_cell.angle_alpha   90.00
_cell.angle_beta   90.00
_cell.angle_gamma   90.00
#
_symmetry.space_group_name_H-M   'P 1'
#
loop_
_entity.id
_entity.type
_entity.pdbx_description
1 polymer ?
#
loop_
_entity_poly.entity_id
_entity_poly.type
_entity_poly.pdbx_seq_one_letter_code
_entity_poly.pdbx_strand_id
1 'polypeptide(L)'
;MAKDVAIMNPNLKDFWLTPSRFKILYGGRDSSKSWDAAAHAIRLASSFKLKFLCTRMFQNRIEDSVYTLIADQIDRFGFSREYTILKNKIINDRTGSEFNFLGLARNIEEVKSYEGIDILWNEESHNLSESTWDILEPTVRKDHSEIWLIFNPRLATDFVYTKFVKNPPHNAIVRKINYDENPFLSEVSKQTIEDMKATDYDKYLHVYEGLPRQDDEDVIIKRSWLDSCIDAHKKLNIDVSGEKITGYDVADSGEDLNAFVNKHGILVTKIHQWKAKEDELVKSAKIVRNEAVLFGSLIRYDSIGVGAGVGSNIKELNKITTKEVRTEAFNSGGAVVNPNKEYELGVKNKDYFANVKGQMWKLVADRVLLTHNAVTKGLPFEESEIISISSDCDHIEALLTELSTPRKDYDLAGRFKVESKKDLAKRGVKSPNLADAFMMCFAPKEAKFEFSIY
;
A
#
# COMPACT_ATOMS: atom_id res chain seq x y z
N MET A 1 -36.86 -23.01 -32.74
CA MET A 1 -35.69 -22.17 -32.44
C MET A 1 -34.84 -22.95 -31.46
N ALA A 2 -33.59 -23.31 -31.80
CA ALA A 2 -32.67 -23.90 -30.88
C ALA A 2 -32.48 -22.91 -29.73
N LYS A 3 -32.70 -23.30 -28.46
CA LYS A 3 -32.36 -22.48 -27.32
C LYS A 3 -30.84 -22.30 -27.37
N ASP A 4 -30.35 -21.07 -27.47
CA ASP A 4 -28.93 -20.78 -27.29
C ASP A 4 -28.51 -21.33 -25.92
N VAL A 5 -27.71 -22.37 -25.95
CA VAL A 5 -27.18 -22.98 -24.72
C VAL A 5 -26.14 -22.01 -24.14
N ALA A 6 -26.40 -21.47 -22.99
CA ALA A 6 -25.43 -20.61 -22.31
C ALA A 6 -24.18 -21.42 -21.99
N ILE A 7 -23.01 -21.00 -22.53
CA ILE A 7 -21.76 -21.72 -22.43
C ILE A 7 -20.87 -21.02 -21.39
N MET A 8 -20.23 -21.80 -20.51
CA MET A 8 -19.17 -21.37 -19.63
C MET A 8 -17.81 -21.50 -20.34
N ASN A 9 -16.78 -20.84 -19.84
CA ASN A 9 -15.44 -20.97 -20.41
C ASN A 9 -14.90 -22.41 -20.20
N PRO A 10 -14.68 -23.18 -21.28
CA PRO A 10 -14.23 -24.58 -21.16
C PRO A 10 -12.84 -24.71 -20.51
N ASN A 11 -11.99 -23.67 -20.62
CA ASN A 11 -10.65 -23.65 -20.04
C ASN A 11 -10.67 -23.57 -18.50
N LEU A 12 -11.81 -23.23 -17.89
CA LEU A 12 -12.00 -23.18 -16.44
C LEU A 12 -12.77 -24.38 -15.88
N LYS A 13 -13.16 -25.35 -16.73
CA LYS A 13 -13.96 -26.53 -16.31
C LYS A 13 -13.32 -27.28 -15.14
N ASP A 14 -12.07 -27.68 -15.28
CA ASP A 14 -11.38 -28.48 -14.27
C ASP A 14 -11.14 -27.69 -12.98
N PHE A 15 -10.85 -26.39 -13.10
CA PHE A 15 -10.74 -25.49 -11.94
C PHE A 15 -12.02 -25.45 -11.10
N TRP A 16 -13.17 -25.33 -11.72
CA TRP A 16 -14.44 -25.28 -10.99
C TRP A 16 -14.90 -26.65 -10.46
N LEU A 17 -14.61 -27.73 -11.18
CA LEU A 17 -15.06 -29.06 -10.78
C LEU A 17 -14.15 -29.73 -9.76
N THR A 18 -12.93 -29.28 -9.57
CA THR A 18 -12.00 -29.82 -8.57
C THR A 18 -12.39 -29.29 -7.18
N PRO A 19 -12.75 -30.15 -6.22
CA PRO A 19 -13.01 -29.71 -4.85
C PRO A 19 -11.77 -29.11 -4.20
N SER A 20 -11.90 -27.93 -3.60
CA SER A 20 -10.81 -27.27 -2.89
C SER A 20 -11.35 -26.26 -1.90
N ARG A 21 -10.67 -26.12 -0.76
CA ARG A 21 -11.04 -25.10 0.25
C ARG A 21 -10.88 -23.70 -0.30
N PHE A 22 -9.77 -23.44 -0.99
CA PHE A 22 -9.46 -22.15 -1.58
C PHE A 22 -9.39 -22.27 -3.10
N LYS A 23 -10.19 -21.49 -3.79
CA LYS A 23 -10.17 -21.36 -5.25
C LYS A 23 -9.66 -19.98 -5.62
N ILE A 24 -8.46 -19.89 -6.15
CA ILE A 24 -7.79 -18.65 -6.52
C ILE A 24 -7.78 -18.52 -8.04
N LEU A 25 -8.57 -17.60 -8.58
CA LEU A 25 -8.67 -17.33 -10.01
C LEU A 25 -8.15 -15.91 -10.28
N TYR A 26 -6.99 -15.80 -10.89
CA TYR A 26 -6.35 -14.52 -11.14
C TYR A 26 -5.83 -14.39 -12.57
N GLY A 27 -5.51 -13.16 -12.99
CA GLY A 27 -4.96 -12.87 -14.31
C GLY A 27 -5.40 -11.51 -14.84
N GLY A 28 -5.17 -11.25 -16.13
CA GLY A 28 -5.46 -9.99 -16.77
C GLY A 28 -6.94 -9.66 -16.92
N ARG A 29 -7.23 -8.46 -17.43
CA ARG A 29 -8.58 -8.08 -17.86
C ARG A 29 -9.05 -8.92 -19.03
N ASP A 30 -10.35 -8.89 -19.30
CA ASP A 30 -11.02 -9.57 -20.41
C ASP A 30 -10.85 -11.10 -20.46
N SER A 31 -10.49 -11.72 -19.33
CA SER A 31 -10.23 -13.17 -19.20
C SER A 31 -11.45 -13.99 -18.76
N SER A 32 -12.66 -13.41 -18.74
CA SER A 32 -13.92 -14.03 -18.30
C SER A 32 -14.02 -14.48 -16.83
N LYS A 33 -13.03 -14.24 -15.97
CA LYS A 33 -12.97 -14.74 -14.59
C LYS A 33 -14.27 -14.54 -13.79
N SER A 34 -14.71 -13.30 -13.65
CA SER A 34 -15.90 -12.95 -12.84
C SER A 34 -17.18 -13.45 -13.51
N TRP A 35 -17.25 -13.43 -14.84
CA TRP A 35 -18.36 -13.98 -15.63
C TRP A 35 -18.53 -15.48 -15.40
N ASP A 36 -17.43 -16.20 -15.43
CA ASP A 36 -17.43 -17.64 -15.28
C ASP A 36 -17.70 -18.05 -13.81
N ALA A 37 -17.20 -17.27 -12.84
CA ALA A 37 -17.52 -17.45 -11.43
C ALA A 37 -19.02 -17.27 -11.16
N ALA A 38 -19.65 -16.23 -11.73
CA ALA A 38 -21.09 -16.00 -11.60
C ALA A 38 -21.89 -17.13 -12.24
N ALA A 39 -21.50 -17.57 -13.45
CA ALA A 39 -22.13 -18.69 -14.12
C ALA A 39 -22.05 -19.97 -13.30
N HIS A 40 -20.85 -20.26 -12.73
CA HIS A 40 -20.67 -21.42 -11.84
C HIS A 40 -21.49 -21.32 -10.58
N ALA A 41 -21.53 -20.14 -9.93
CA ALA A 41 -22.35 -19.92 -8.74
C ALA A 41 -23.84 -20.16 -9.01
N ILE A 42 -24.38 -19.67 -10.15
CA ILE A 42 -25.76 -19.91 -10.55
C ILE A 42 -26.01 -21.40 -10.82
N ARG A 43 -25.10 -22.10 -11.49
CA ARG A 43 -25.20 -23.55 -11.70
C ARG A 43 -25.29 -24.32 -10.37
N LEU A 44 -24.45 -23.96 -9.40
CA LEU A 44 -24.47 -24.57 -8.07
C LEU A 44 -25.76 -24.22 -7.30
N ALA A 45 -26.16 -22.95 -7.28
CA ALA A 45 -27.34 -22.45 -6.59
C ALA A 45 -28.64 -23.06 -7.17
N SER A 46 -28.65 -23.34 -8.47
CA SER A 46 -29.78 -24.01 -9.13
C SER A 46 -29.78 -25.54 -8.93
N SER A 47 -28.71 -26.14 -8.41
CA SER A 47 -28.62 -27.58 -8.19
C SER A 47 -28.76 -27.97 -6.71
N PHE A 48 -28.28 -27.11 -5.81
CA PHE A 48 -28.17 -27.36 -4.38
C PHE A 48 -28.72 -26.19 -3.57
N LYS A 49 -29.05 -26.42 -2.30
CA LYS A 49 -29.36 -25.35 -1.33
C LYS A 49 -28.07 -24.85 -0.74
N LEU A 50 -27.60 -23.69 -1.16
CA LEU A 50 -26.32 -23.08 -0.75
C LEU A 50 -26.48 -21.63 -0.32
N LYS A 51 -25.66 -21.23 0.65
CA LYS A 51 -25.56 -19.87 1.14
C LYS A 51 -24.26 -19.25 0.64
N PHE A 52 -24.38 -18.28 -0.26
CA PHE A 52 -23.26 -17.50 -0.76
C PHE A 52 -23.12 -16.21 0.04
N LEU A 53 -21.88 -15.84 0.36
CA LEU A 53 -21.50 -14.52 0.81
C LEU A 53 -20.56 -13.89 -0.24
N CYS A 54 -21.11 -12.96 -1.00
CA CYS A 54 -20.36 -12.22 -2.02
C CYS A 54 -19.80 -10.95 -1.38
N THR A 55 -18.49 -10.79 -1.39
CA THR A 55 -17.81 -9.69 -0.73
C THR A 55 -16.89 -8.93 -1.69
N ARG A 56 -16.70 -7.64 -1.40
CA ARG A 56 -15.74 -6.75 -2.03
C ARG A 56 -15.27 -5.74 -0.98
N MET A 57 -14.10 -5.11 -1.17
CA MET A 57 -13.62 -4.13 -0.19
C MET A 57 -14.58 -2.94 -0.06
N PHE A 58 -15.08 -2.37 -1.16
CA PHE A 58 -15.96 -1.20 -1.16
C PHE A 58 -17.40 -1.55 -1.57
N GLN A 59 -18.37 -1.28 -0.69
CA GLN A 59 -19.78 -1.63 -0.89
C GLN A 59 -20.43 -0.93 -2.11
N ASN A 60 -20.17 0.36 -2.30
CA ASN A 60 -20.77 1.14 -3.41
C ASN A 60 -20.46 0.59 -4.82
N ARG A 61 -19.58 -0.40 -4.92
CA ARG A 61 -19.22 -1.06 -6.18
C ARG A 61 -19.67 -2.52 -6.25
N ILE A 62 -20.19 -3.11 -5.17
CA ILE A 62 -20.66 -4.50 -5.18
C ILE A 62 -22.03 -4.61 -5.86
N GLU A 63 -22.89 -3.62 -5.66
CA GLU A 63 -24.20 -3.53 -6.32
C GLU A 63 -24.02 -3.36 -7.84
N ASP A 64 -22.99 -2.60 -8.26
CA ASP A 64 -22.72 -2.33 -9.69
C ASP A 64 -21.89 -3.44 -10.37
N SER A 65 -21.40 -4.47 -9.64
CA SER A 65 -20.52 -5.49 -10.23
C SER A 65 -21.00 -6.91 -9.99
N VAL A 66 -20.80 -7.49 -8.81
CA VAL A 66 -21.11 -8.92 -8.56
C VAL A 66 -22.62 -9.17 -8.56
N TYR A 67 -23.38 -8.27 -7.96
CA TYR A 67 -24.85 -8.38 -7.90
C TYR A 67 -25.44 -8.33 -9.33
N THR A 68 -25.10 -7.30 -10.11
CA THR A 68 -25.56 -7.15 -11.50
C THR A 68 -25.11 -8.33 -12.34
N LEU A 69 -23.85 -8.76 -12.19
CA LEU A 69 -23.29 -9.88 -12.92
C LEU A 69 -24.07 -11.20 -12.64
N ILE A 70 -24.43 -11.46 -11.38
CA ILE A 70 -25.26 -12.63 -11.02
C ILE A 70 -26.64 -12.51 -11.65
N ALA A 71 -27.28 -11.33 -11.59
CA ALA A 71 -28.58 -11.11 -12.22
C ALA A 71 -28.56 -11.34 -13.73
N ASP A 72 -27.52 -10.83 -14.41
CA ASP A 72 -27.32 -11.03 -15.86
C ASP A 72 -27.13 -12.51 -16.21
N GLN A 73 -26.39 -13.26 -15.38
CA GLN A 73 -26.23 -14.71 -15.60
C GLN A 73 -27.53 -15.49 -15.36
N ILE A 74 -28.37 -15.07 -14.40
CA ILE A 74 -29.71 -15.68 -14.17
C ILE A 74 -30.55 -15.52 -15.44
N ASP A 75 -30.58 -14.33 -16.01
CA ASP A 75 -31.32 -14.09 -17.25
C ASP A 75 -30.75 -14.85 -18.44
N ARG A 76 -29.43 -14.81 -18.62
CA ARG A 76 -28.70 -15.53 -19.69
C ARG A 76 -28.96 -17.04 -19.69
N PHE A 77 -29.05 -17.65 -18.49
CA PHE A 77 -29.36 -19.07 -18.34
C PHE A 77 -30.90 -19.38 -18.46
N GLY A 78 -31.74 -18.34 -18.56
CA GLY A 78 -33.17 -18.47 -18.61
C GLY A 78 -33.83 -18.89 -17.29
N PHE A 79 -33.17 -18.57 -16.16
CA PHE A 79 -33.64 -18.91 -14.81
C PHE A 79 -34.42 -17.77 -14.13
N SER A 80 -34.75 -16.70 -14.82
CA SER A 80 -35.40 -15.49 -14.26
C SER A 80 -36.70 -15.80 -13.50
N ARG A 81 -37.40 -16.91 -13.82
CA ARG A 81 -38.61 -17.35 -13.11
C ARG A 81 -38.34 -18.16 -11.83
N GLU A 82 -37.12 -18.58 -11.61
CA GLU A 82 -36.68 -19.38 -10.46
C GLU A 82 -35.99 -18.54 -9.40
N TYR A 83 -35.79 -17.24 -9.63
CA TYR A 83 -35.07 -16.36 -8.74
C TYR A 83 -35.87 -15.11 -8.37
N THR A 84 -35.88 -14.81 -7.08
CA THR A 84 -36.35 -13.53 -6.53
C THR A 84 -35.15 -12.62 -6.30
N ILE A 85 -35.09 -11.49 -7.03
CA ILE A 85 -34.02 -10.50 -6.96
C ILE A 85 -34.46 -9.34 -6.08
N LEU A 86 -33.87 -9.20 -4.88
CA LEU A 86 -34.10 -8.14 -3.91
C LEU A 86 -32.92 -7.16 -3.91
N LYS A 87 -33.07 -5.97 -3.34
CA LYS A 87 -32.06 -4.91 -3.34
C LYS A 87 -30.66 -5.35 -2.89
N ASN A 88 -30.56 -6.22 -1.88
CA ASN A 88 -29.29 -6.66 -1.29
C ASN A 88 -29.17 -8.19 -1.15
N LYS A 89 -30.04 -8.92 -1.81
CA LYS A 89 -30.09 -10.38 -1.74
C LYS A 89 -30.72 -10.95 -3.00
N ILE A 90 -30.23 -12.11 -3.45
CA ILE A 90 -30.83 -12.89 -4.53
C ILE A 90 -31.13 -14.27 -3.99
N ILE A 91 -32.33 -14.79 -4.25
CA ILE A 91 -32.80 -16.08 -3.70
C ILE A 91 -33.25 -16.95 -4.89
N ASN A 92 -32.80 -18.21 -4.91
CA ASN A 92 -33.38 -19.21 -5.79
C ASN A 92 -34.61 -19.83 -5.08
N ASP A 93 -35.78 -19.57 -5.61
CA ASP A 93 -37.05 -19.97 -4.99
C ASP A 93 -37.26 -21.49 -5.00
N ARG A 94 -36.62 -22.20 -5.94
CA ARG A 94 -36.76 -23.66 -6.06
C ARG A 94 -35.84 -24.42 -5.11
N THR A 95 -34.58 -24.00 -4.96
CA THR A 95 -33.60 -24.68 -4.13
C THR A 95 -33.50 -24.09 -2.73
N GLY A 96 -33.90 -22.84 -2.55
CA GLY A 96 -33.69 -22.06 -1.34
C GLY A 96 -32.23 -21.54 -1.20
N SER A 97 -31.46 -21.54 -2.27
CA SER A 97 -30.13 -20.93 -2.28
C SER A 97 -30.22 -19.42 -2.20
N GLU A 98 -29.26 -18.81 -1.52
CA GLU A 98 -29.25 -17.36 -1.33
C GLU A 98 -27.86 -16.75 -1.57
N PHE A 99 -27.85 -15.58 -2.19
CA PHE A 99 -26.66 -14.73 -2.35
C PHE A 99 -26.84 -13.49 -1.47
N ASN A 100 -25.89 -13.27 -0.57
CA ASN A 100 -25.81 -12.10 0.29
C ASN A 100 -24.61 -11.26 -0.13
N PHE A 101 -24.72 -9.92 -0.12
CA PHE A 101 -23.71 -9.00 -0.62
C PHE A 101 -23.22 -8.07 0.48
N LEU A 102 -21.89 -7.98 0.70
CA LEU A 102 -21.30 -7.20 1.80
C LEU A 102 -20.02 -6.48 1.37
N GLY A 103 -19.96 -5.17 1.60
CA GLY A 103 -18.73 -4.38 1.48
C GLY A 103 -17.90 -4.43 2.77
N LEU A 104 -16.65 -4.87 2.69
CA LEU A 104 -15.81 -5.15 3.86
C LEU A 104 -15.26 -3.91 4.56
N ALA A 105 -14.97 -2.84 3.82
CA ALA A 105 -14.25 -1.66 4.35
C ALA A 105 -14.94 -0.97 5.55
N ARG A 106 -16.26 -1.04 5.64
CA ARG A 106 -17.04 -0.42 6.73
C ARG A 106 -17.76 -1.42 7.62
N ASN A 107 -17.90 -2.65 7.14
CA ASN A 107 -18.79 -3.65 7.74
C ASN A 107 -18.05 -4.96 8.05
N ILE A 108 -16.72 -4.92 8.25
CA ILE A 108 -15.95 -6.14 8.51
C ILE A 108 -16.44 -6.89 9.76
N GLU A 109 -16.88 -6.19 10.79
CA GLU A 109 -17.45 -6.79 12.00
C GLU A 109 -18.80 -7.48 11.74
N GLU A 110 -19.57 -6.99 10.75
CA GLU A 110 -20.86 -7.60 10.37
C GLU A 110 -20.67 -9.01 9.77
N VAL A 111 -19.49 -9.27 9.17
CA VAL A 111 -19.15 -10.60 8.63
C VAL A 111 -19.32 -11.68 9.70
N LYS A 112 -18.96 -11.40 10.95
CA LYS A 112 -19.06 -12.32 12.09
C LYS A 112 -20.50 -12.79 12.37
N SER A 113 -21.51 -12.03 11.94
CA SER A 113 -22.92 -12.36 12.10
C SER A 113 -23.45 -13.37 11.07
N TYR A 114 -22.70 -13.60 9.99
CA TYR A 114 -23.10 -14.55 8.96
C TYR A 114 -22.72 -15.98 9.36
N GLU A 115 -23.74 -16.83 9.52
CA GLU A 115 -23.54 -18.24 9.85
C GLU A 115 -23.93 -19.15 8.67
N GLY A 116 -23.29 -20.32 8.62
CA GLY A 116 -23.66 -21.37 7.67
C GLY A 116 -23.30 -21.06 6.22
N ILE A 117 -22.27 -20.23 5.98
CA ILE A 117 -21.79 -19.92 4.64
C ILE A 117 -21.22 -21.19 4.00
N ASP A 118 -21.71 -21.52 2.80
CA ASP A 118 -21.17 -22.58 1.96
C ASP A 118 -20.06 -22.08 1.05
N ILE A 119 -20.26 -20.90 0.47
CA ILE A 119 -19.31 -20.31 -0.47
C ILE A 119 -19.13 -18.82 -0.14
N LEU A 120 -17.89 -18.45 0.17
CA LEU A 120 -17.47 -17.06 0.20
C LEU A 120 -16.84 -16.71 -1.15
N TRP A 121 -17.42 -15.78 -1.88
CA TRP A 121 -16.82 -15.20 -3.08
C TRP A 121 -16.35 -13.79 -2.80
N ASN A 122 -15.03 -13.57 -2.81
CA ASN A 122 -14.45 -12.25 -2.70
C ASN A 122 -13.95 -11.77 -4.08
N GLU A 123 -14.54 -10.69 -4.56
CA GLU A 123 -14.18 -10.03 -5.81
C GLU A 123 -13.17 -8.91 -5.58
N GLU A 124 -12.29 -8.66 -6.54
CA GLU A 124 -11.15 -7.74 -6.42
C GLU A 124 -10.29 -8.03 -5.18
N SER A 125 -10.01 -9.30 -4.95
CA SER A 125 -9.31 -9.78 -3.74
C SER A 125 -7.91 -9.18 -3.54
N HIS A 126 -7.30 -8.56 -4.56
CA HIS A 126 -6.04 -7.83 -4.41
C HIS A 126 -6.12 -6.71 -3.36
N ASN A 127 -7.32 -6.23 -3.02
CA ASN A 127 -7.53 -5.20 -2.00
C ASN A 127 -7.66 -5.75 -0.55
N LEU A 128 -7.69 -7.07 -0.36
CA LEU A 128 -7.75 -7.66 0.97
C LEU A 128 -6.43 -7.46 1.72
N SER A 129 -6.54 -6.96 2.96
CA SER A 129 -5.43 -6.95 3.90
C SER A 129 -5.40 -8.24 4.73
N GLU A 130 -4.25 -8.53 5.35
CA GLU A 130 -4.11 -9.64 6.29
C GLU A 130 -5.09 -9.52 7.46
N SER A 131 -5.24 -8.33 8.03
CA SER A 131 -6.17 -8.08 9.14
C SER A 131 -7.64 -8.31 8.76
N THR A 132 -8.04 -7.99 7.52
CA THR A 132 -9.38 -8.30 7.01
C THR A 132 -9.56 -9.80 6.82
N TRP A 133 -8.53 -10.47 6.32
CA TRP A 133 -8.52 -11.91 6.11
C TRP A 133 -8.66 -12.69 7.42
N ASP A 134 -7.98 -12.28 8.48
CA ASP A 134 -8.02 -12.91 9.80
C ASP A 134 -9.42 -12.89 10.44
N ILE A 135 -10.30 -12.00 9.99
CA ILE A 135 -11.72 -11.98 10.39
C ILE A 135 -12.57 -12.81 9.42
N LEU A 136 -12.29 -12.70 8.13
CA LEU A 136 -13.11 -13.27 7.06
C LEU A 136 -13.01 -14.81 7.00
N GLU A 137 -11.80 -15.36 7.02
CA GLU A 137 -11.55 -16.79 6.91
C GLU A 137 -12.22 -17.61 8.02
N PRO A 138 -12.09 -17.25 9.33
CA PRO A 138 -12.70 -18.02 10.41
C PRO A 138 -14.24 -17.99 10.42
N THR A 139 -14.85 -17.04 9.71
CA THR A 139 -16.33 -16.96 9.60
C THR A 139 -16.88 -18.04 8.68
N VAL A 140 -16.09 -18.50 7.70
CA VAL A 140 -16.46 -19.55 6.76
C VAL A 140 -15.97 -20.90 7.30
N ARG A 141 -16.77 -21.51 8.19
CA ARG A 141 -16.37 -22.70 8.98
C ARG A 141 -17.23 -23.94 8.77
N LYS A 142 -18.16 -23.90 7.81
CA LYS A 142 -18.98 -25.06 7.47
C LYS A 142 -18.14 -26.12 6.77
N ASP A 143 -18.41 -27.39 7.05
CA ASP A 143 -17.76 -28.51 6.36
C ASP A 143 -17.99 -28.39 4.84
N HIS A 144 -16.95 -28.66 4.07
CA HIS A 144 -16.93 -28.53 2.59
C HIS A 144 -17.19 -27.14 2.04
N SER A 145 -17.12 -26.09 2.88
CA SER A 145 -17.24 -24.70 2.42
C SER A 145 -16.01 -24.29 1.60
N GLU A 146 -16.24 -23.45 0.61
CA GLU A 146 -15.20 -22.94 -0.29
C GLU A 146 -15.02 -21.43 -0.13
N ILE A 147 -13.80 -20.94 -0.38
CA ILE A 147 -13.46 -19.54 -0.46
C ILE A 147 -12.89 -19.27 -1.85
N TRP A 148 -13.58 -18.42 -2.61
CA TRP A 148 -13.18 -18.01 -3.95
C TRP A 148 -12.57 -16.62 -3.92
N LEU A 149 -11.30 -16.51 -4.34
CA LEU A 149 -10.57 -15.25 -4.46
C LEU A 149 -10.38 -14.95 -5.94
N ILE A 150 -11.06 -13.90 -6.43
CA ILE A 150 -11.04 -13.55 -7.85
C ILE A 150 -10.47 -12.15 -8.01
N PHE A 151 -9.39 -12.00 -8.78
CA PHE A 151 -8.75 -10.70 -8.92
C PHE A 151 -7.82 -10.58 -10.13
N ASN A 152 -7.54 -9.33 -10.50
CA ASN A 152 -6.40 -8.96 -11.31
C ASN A 152 -5.27 -8.57 -10.36
N PRO A 153 -4.06 -9.16 -10.47
CA PRO A 153 -2.92 -8.78 -9.63
C PRO A 153 -2.60 -7.30 -9.78
N ARG A 154 -2.39 -6.60 -8.66
CA ARG A 154 -1.99 -5.20 -8.65
C ARG A 154 -0.50 -5.08 -8.34
N LEU A 155 -0.09 -5.46 -7.12
CA LEU A 155 1.30 -5.44 -6.69
C LEU A 155 1.81 -6.84 -6.35
N ALA A 156 3.07 -7.09 -6.62
CA ALA A 156 3.74 -8.34 -6.25
C ALA A 156 3.83 -8.56 -4.73
N THR A 157 3.65 -7.49 -3.96
CA THR A 157 3.66 -7.43 -2.49
C THR A 157 2.27 -7.48 -1.87
N ASP A 158 1.18 -7.43 -2.65
CA ASP A 158 -0.18 -7.51 -2.12
C ASP A 158 -0.35 -8.84 -1.33
N PHE A 159 -1.03 -8.75 -0.17
CA PHE A 159 -1.22 -9.88 0.75
C PHE A 159 -1.75 -11.14 0.04
N VAL A 160 -2.83 -11.00 -0.73
CA VAL A 160 -3.45 -12.14 -1.43
C VAL A 160 -2.50 -12.74 -2.47
N TYR A 161 -1.77 -11.91 -3.21
CA TYR A 161 -0.80 -12.41 -4.18
C TYR A 161 0.35 -13.17 -3.51
N THR A 162 0.87 -12.64 -2.40
CA THR A 162 1.96 -13.27 -1.65
C THR A 162 1.51 -14.57 -0.98
N LYS A 163 0.35 -14.58 -0.30
CA LYS A 163 -0.13 -15.73 0.47
C LYS A 163 -0.69 -16.84 -0.42
N PHE A 164 -1.42 -16.49 -1.50
CA PHE A 164 -2.21 -17.47 -2.27
C PHE A 164 -1.68 -17.77 -3.66
N VAL A 165 -0.82 -16.89 -4.23
CA VAL A 165 -0.22 -17.16 -5.55
C VAL A 165 1.24 -17.57 -5.41
N LYS A 166 2.05 -16.84 -4.61
CA LYS A 166 3.46 -17.21 -4.39
C LYS A 166 3.61 -18.39 -3.44
N ASN A 167 2.83 -18.44 -2.37
CA ASN A 167 2.89 -19.44 -1.30
C ASN A 167 1.52 -20.06 -1.05
N PRO A 168 0.92 -20.78 -2.02
CA PRO A 168 -0.44 -21.28 -1.88
C PRO A 168 -0.55 -22.34 -0.76
N PRO A 169 -1.63 -22.31 0.05
CA PRO A 169 -1.94 -23.36 0.99
C PRO A 169 -2.11 -24.72 0.28
N HIS A 170 -1.84 -25.83 0.98
CA HIS A 170 -1.92 -27.19 0.41
C HIS A 170 -3.33 -27.55 -0.10
N ASN A 171 -4.37 -26.93 0.44
CA ASN A 171 -5.78 -27.14 0.07
C ASN A 171 -6.32 -26.03 -0.85
N ALA A 172 -5.42 -25.40 -1.62
CA ALA A 172 -5.74 -24.38 -2.61
C ALA A 172 -5.56 -24.90 -4.04
N ILE A 173 -6.47 -24.51 -4.92
CA ILE A 173 -6.28 -24.58 -6.36
C ILE A 173 -6.08 -23.16 -6.91
N VAL A 174 -4.99 -22.95 -7.62
CA VAL A 174 -4.59 -21.64 -8.14
C VAL A 174 -4.55 -21.71 -9.66
N ARG A 175 -5.33 -20.84 -10.31
CA ARG A 175 -5.42 -20.79 -11.77
C ARG A 175 -5.19 -19.36 -12.24
N LYS A 176 -4.19 -19.17 -13.08
CA LYS A 176 -4.03 -17.96 -13.88
C LYS A 176 -4.78 -18.12 -15.18
N ILE A 177 -5.54 -17.09 -15.59
CA ILE A 177 -6.23 -17.05 -16.89
C ILE A 177 -6.18 -15.64 -17.47
N ASN A 178 -5.90 -15.51 -18.75
CA ASN A 178 -5.83 -14.24 -19.45
C ASN A 178 -6.83 -14.19 -20.63
N TYR A 179 -6.82 -13.09 -21.36
CA TYR A 179 -7.75 -12.81 -22.45
C TYR A 179 -7.68 -13.82 -23.61
N ASP A 180 -6.51 -14.38 -23.87
CA ASP A 180 -6.26 -15.38 -24.92
C ASP A 180 -6.98 -16.72 -24.69
N GLU A 181 -7.30 -17.01 -23.42
CA GLU A 181 -8.12 -18.16 -23.03
C GLU A 181 -9.63 -17.82 -22.94
N ASN A 182 -10.05 -16.60 -23.26
CA ASN A 182 -11.45 -16.20 -23.23
C ASN A 182 -12.12 -16.42 -24.60
N PRO A 183 -12.98 -17.45 -24.76
CA PRO A 183 -13.63 -17.74 -26.01
C PRO A 183 -14.72 -16.71 -26.41
N PHE A 184 -15.08 -15.79 -25.50
CA PHE A 184 -16.14 -14.79 -25.69
C PHE A 184 -15.56 -13.39 -25.94
N LEU A 185 -14.26 -13.26 -26.19
CA LEU A 185 -13.61 -11.98 -26.42
C LEU A 185 -14.12 -11.28 -27.68
N SER A 186 -14.56 -10.02 -27.52
CA SER A 186 -15.06 -9.22 -28.66
C SER A 186 -13.93 -8.75 -29.59
N GLU A 187 -14.22 -8.48 -30.83
CA GLU A 187 -13.23 -7.93 -31.77
C GLU A 187 -12.73 -6.55 -31.33
N VAL A 188 -13.58 -5.73 -30.69
CA VAL A 188 -13.20 -4.44 -30.13
C VAL A 188 -12.17 -4.63 -29.01
N SER A 189 -12.39 -5.60 -28.11
CA SER A 189 -11.41 -5.91 -27.04
C SER A 189 -10.08 -6.39 -27.64
N LYS A 190 -10.10 -7.25 -28.65
CA LYS A 190 -8.89 -7.73 -29.33
C LYS A 190 -8.07 -6.56 -29.90
N GLN A 191 -8.72 -5.64 -30.60
CA GLN A 191 -8.05 -4.47 -31.17
C GLN A 191 -7.43 -3.59 -30.06
N THR A 192 -8.18 -3.32 -28.98
CA THR A 192 -7.69 -2.53 -27.84
C THR A 192 -6.47 -3.17 -27.18
N ILE A 193 -6.42 -4.50 -27.07
CA ILE A 193 -5.30 -5.27 -26.52
C ILE A 193 -4.06 -5.12 -27.42
N GLU A 194 -4.22 -5.32 -28.74
CA GLU A 194 -3.11 -5.20 -29.69
C GLU A 194 -2.58 -3.77 -29.76
N ASP A 195 -3.44 -2.76 -29.71
CA ASP A 195 -3.03 -1.35 -29.66
C ASP A 195 -2.21 -1.04 -28.40
N MET A 196 -2.64 -1.53 -27.23
CA MET A 196 -1.88 -1.36 -25.98
C MET A 196 -0.56 -2.12 -26.03
N LYS A 197 -0.54 -3.33 -26.57
CA LYS A 197 0.66 -4.14 -26.74
C LYS A 197 1.71 -3.46 -27.62
N ALA A 198 1.26 -2.75 -28.65
CA ALA A 198 2.13 -2.03 -29.55
C ALA A 198 2.63 -0.69 -29.00
N THR A 199 1.85 -0.01 -28.15
CA THR A 199 2.14 1.34 -27.67
C THR A 199 2.75 1.38 -26.27
N ASP A 200 2.36 0.46 -25.36
CA ASP A 200 2.81 0.39 -23.98
C ASP A 200 2.85 -1.07 -23.51
N TYR A 201 3.93 -1.74 -23.85
CA TYR A 201 4.10 -3.17 -23.59
C TYR A 201 4.09 -3.52 -22.09
N ASP A 202 4.68 -2.69 -21.23
CA ASP A 202 4.68 -2.93 -19.78
C ASP A 202 3.28 -2.82 -19.19
N LYS A 203 2.51 -1.85 -19.65
CA LYS A 203 1.11 -1.71 -19.28
C LYS A 203 0.26 -2.87 -19.80
N TYR A 204 0.49 -3.34 -21.02
CA TYR A 204 -0.14 -4.54 -21.58
C TYR A 204 0.14 -5.76 -20.69
N LEU A 205 1.40 -6.00 -20.31
CA LEU A 205 1.78 -7.10 -19.44
C LEU A 205 1.05 -7.05 -18.07
N HIS A 206 0.88 -5.85 -17.51
CA HIS A 206 0.14 -5.69 -16.28
C HIS A 206 -1.37 -5.88 -16.45
N VAL A 207 -1.97 -5.19 -17.42
CA VAL A 207 -3.43 -5.11 -17.58
C VAL A 207 -4.01 -6.40 -18.15
N TYR A 208 -3.39 -6.97 -19.19
CA TYR A 208 -3.95 -8.09 -19.93
C TYR A 208 -3.26 -9.43 -19.64
N GLU A 209 -1.96 -9.42 -19.34
CA GLU A 209 -1.25 -10.63 -18.93
C GLU A 209 -1.29 -10.87 -17.42
N GLY A 210 -1.86 -9.94 -16.64
CA GLY A 210 -2.03 -10.09 -15.21
C GLY A 210 -0.71 -10.22 -14.45
N LEU A 211 0.37 -9.58 -14.94
CA LEU A 211 1.61 -9.49 -14.20
C LEU A 211 1.49 -8.40 -13.13
N PRO A 212 1.79 -8.72 -11.86
CA PRO A 212 1.77 -7.71 -10.82
C PRO A 212 2.89 -6.70 -11.05
N ARG A 213 2.63 -5.43 -10.74
CA ARG A 213 3.66 -4.41 -10.71
C ARG A 213 4.56 -4.62 -9.50
N GLN A 214 5.84 -4.25 -9.64
CA GLN A 214 6.76 -4.28 -8.50
C GLN A 214 6.52 -3.09 -7.56
N ASP A 215 6.21 -1.93 -8.14
CA ASP A 215 5.98 -0.67 -7.42
C ASP A 215 4.57 -0.11 -7.70
N ASP A 216 3.98 0.53 -6.70
CA ASP A 216 2.77 1.34 -6.86
C ASP A 216 3.15 2.68 -7.53
N GLU A 217 2.49 3.06 -8.61
CA GLU A 217 2.76 4.32 -9.31
C GLU A 217 2.32 5.56 -8.52
N ASP A 218 1.38 5.37 -7.60
CA ASP A 218 0.86 6.46 -6.78
C ASP A 218 1.77 6.78 -5.59
N VAL A 219 2.72 5.90 -5.21
CA VAL A 219 3.62 6.19 -4.10
C VAL A 219 4.57 7.33 -4.41
N ILE A 220 4.99 8.05 -3.36
CA ILE A 220 5.94 9.14 -3.49
C ILE A 220 7.33 8.60 -3.81
N ILE A 221 7.74 7.52 -3.13
CA ILE A 221 9.05 6.87 -3.28
C ILE A 221 8.82 5.42 -3.64
N LYS A 222 9.38 4.97 -4.77
CA LYS A 222 9.27 3.56 -5.18
C LYS A 222 10.22 2.68 -4.36
N ARG A 223 9.79 1.45 -4.04
CA ARG A 223 10.62 0.48 -3.35
C ARG A 223 11.91 0.17 -4.11
N SER A 224 11.83 -0.04 -5.41
CA SER A 224 12.96 -0.31 -6.28
C SER A 224 14.04 0.80 -6.24
N TRP A 225 13.64 2.06 -6.03
CA TRP A 225 14.58 3.16 -5.87
C TRP A 225 15.33 3.08 -4.53
N LEU A 226 14.60 2.74 -3.44
CA LEU A 226 15.16 2.60 -2.09
C LEU A 226 16.15 1.44 -1.98
N ASP A 227 15.89 0.33 -2.67
CA ASP A 227 16.81 -0.81 -2.70
C ASP A 227 18.20 -0.41 -3.27
N SER A 228 18.22 0.56 -4.18
CA SER A 228 19.47 1.12 -4.72
C SER A 228 20.23 1.98 -3.69
N CYS A 229 19.54 2.55 -2.70
CA CYS A 229 20.14 3.37 -1.65
C CYS A 229 20.91 2.52 -0.60
N ILE A 230 20.67 1.20 -0.53
CA ILE A 230 21.43 0.35 0.39
C ILE A 230 22.89 0.33 -0.03
N ASP A 231 23.75 0.77 0.88
CA ASP A 231 25.21 0.92 0.66
C ASP A 231 25.58 1.71 -0.62
N ALA A 232 24.76 2.67 -1.03
CA ALA A 232 25.00 3.47 -2.24
C ALA A 232 26.35 4.19 -2.21
N HIS A 233 26.80 4.69 -1.03
CA HIS A 233 28.12 5.31 -0.87
C HIS A 233 29.26 4.36 -1.24
N LYS A 234 29.16 3.06 -0.91
CA LYS A 234 30.15 2.05 -1.30
C LYS A 234 30.09 1.78 -2.81
N LYS A 235 28.86 1.63 -3.37
CA LYS A 235 28.67 1.38 -4.81
C LYS A 235 29.15 2.51 -5.69
N LEU A 236 29.06 3.75 -5.21
CA LEU A 236 29.46 4.97 -5.94
C LEU A 236 30.84 5.50 -5.53
N ASN A 237 31.53 4.81 -4.58
CA ASN A 237 32.84 5.19 -4.06
C ASN A 237 32.89 6.61 -3.49
N ILE A 238 31.91 6.96 -2.64
CA ILE A 238 31.78 8.27 -2.00
C ILE A 238 32.25 8.19 -0.55
N ASP A 239 33.15 9.11 -0.16
CA ASP A 239 33.58 9.25 1.23
C ASP A 239 32.51 9.92 2.08
N VAL A 240 32.24 9.32 3.24
CA VAL A 240 31.21 9.82 4.16
C VAL A 240 31.72 10.98 4.97
N SER A 241 31.17 12.17 4.74
CA SER A 241 31.50 13.39 5.49
C SER A 241 30.27 14.27 5.69
N GLY A 242 30.39 15.30 6.53
CA GLY A 242 29.33 16.29 6.75
C GLY A 242 28.66 16.22 8.11
N GLU A 243 27.49 16.83 8.21
CA GLU A 243 26.75 17.01 9.47
C GLU A 243 26.17 15.69 10.01
N LYS A 244 26.30 15.50 11.32
CA LYS A 244 25.63 14.39 12.04
C LYS A 244 24.30 14.86 12.61
N ILE A 245 23.23 14.17 12.24
CA ILE A 245 21.85 14.46 12.67
C ILE A 245 21.23 13.18 13.22
N THR A 246 20.54 13.30 14.35
CA THR A 246 19.59 12.29 14.84
C THR A 246 18.18 12.82 14.61
N GLY A 247 17.48 12.26 13.65
CA GLY A 247 16.05 12.53 13.42
C GLY A 247 15.22 11.75 14.43
N TYR A 248 14.25 12.39 15.08
CA TYR A 248 13.46 11.77 16.12
C TYR A 248 11.96 12.01 15.88
N ASP A 249 11.21 10.94 15.73
CA ASP A 249 9.75 10.91 15.78
C ASP A 249 9.30 10.40 17.14
N VAL A 250 8.57 11.25 17.87
CA VAL A 250 8.17 10.98 19.27
C VAL A 250 6.73 10.48 19.31
N ALA A 251 6.53 9.38 20.01
CA ALA A 251 5.22 8.86 20.38
C ALA A 251 5.10 8.79 21.92
N ASP A 252 3.88 9.03 22.42
CA ASP A 252 3.50 8.84 23.81
C ASP A 252 2.94 7.41 24.00
N SER A 253 1.84 7.28 24.71
CA SER A 253 1.10 6.04 24.88
C SER A 253 0.28 5.69 23.63
N GLY A 254 0.06 4.41 23.36
CA GLY A 254 -0.77 3.94 22.27
C GLY A 254 -0.09 2.89 21.37
N GLU A 255 -0.51 2.84 20.11
CA GLU A 255 0.05 1.91 19.12
C GLU A 255 1.27 2.47 18.38
N ASP A 256 1.45 3.78 18.37
CA ASP A 256 2.57 4.43 17.69
C ASP A 256 3.88 4.15 18.43
N LEU A 257 4.97 4.03 17.68
CA LEU A 257 6.31 3.77 18.20
C LEU A 257 7.14 5.06 18.19
N ASN A 258 7.99 5.23 19.19
CA ASN A 258 9.09 6.17 19.11
C ASN A 258 10.11 5.65 18.10
N ALA A 259 10.70 6.52 17.30
CA ALA A 259 11.70 6.16 16.33
C ALA A 259 12.81 7.20 16.24
N PHE A 260 14.06 6.75 16.08
CA PHE A 260 15.14 7.64 15.69
C PHE A 260 15.97 7.06 14.54
N VAL A 261 16.54 7.95 13.76
CA VAL A 261 17.47 7.65 12.67
C VAL A 261 18.70 8.52 12.79
N ASN A 262 19.90 7.91 12.77
CA ASN A 262 21.17 8.61 12.75
C ASN A 262 21.71 8.76 11.34
N LYS A 263 22.07 9.97 10.95
CA LYS A 263 22.65 10.30 9.66
C LYS A 263 24.00 11.02 9.82
N HIS A 264 25.02 10.58 9.06
CA HIS A 264 26.27 11.30 8.87
C HIS A 264 26.43 11.69 7.40
N GLY A 265 26.36 12.97 7.09
CA GLY A 265 26.37 13.45 5.70
C GLY A 265 25.23 12.82 4.87
N ILE A 266 25.59 11.97 3.93
CA ILE A 266 24.66 11.24 3.07
C ILE A 266 24.24 9.87 3.63
N LEU A 267 24.97 9.34 4.64
CA LEU A 267 24.84 7.97 5.12
C LEU A 267 23.97 7.88 6.36
N VAL A 268 22.92 7.08 6.30
CA VAL A 268 22.16 6.61 7.46
C VAL A 268 22.94 5.45 8.09
N THR A 269 23.31 5.60 9.36
CA THR A 269 24.21 4.67 10.09
C THR A 269 23.50 3.85 11.15
N LYS A 270 22.32 4.28 11.62
CA LYS A 270 21.54 3.58 12.64
C LYS A 270 20.06 3.91 12.54
N ILE A 271 19.23 2.92 12.76
CA ILE A 271 17.78 3.00 12.78
C ILE A 271 17.30 2.29 14.04
N HIS A 272 16.42 2.90 14.80
CA HIS A 272 15.90 2.27 16.02
C HIS A 272 14.46 2.71 16.30
N GLN A 273 13.64 1.79 16.77
CA GLN A 273 12.27 2.06 17.21
C GLN A 273 11.94 1.28 18.48
N TRP A 274 11.06 1.85 19.30
CA TRP A 274 10.61 1.20 20.54
C TRP A 274 9.23 1.68 20.94
N LYS A 275 8.51 0.87 21.70
CA LYS A 275 7.23 1.23 22.28
C LYS A 275 7.47 1.86 23.66
N ALA A 276 6.97 3.07 23.87
CA ALA A 276 6.93 3.68 25.21
C ALA A 276 5.62 3.27 25.93
N LYS A 277 5.68 3.23 27.25
CA LYS A 277 4.50 3.16 28.11
C LYS A 277 3.99 4.58 28.39
N GLU A 278 2.80 4.67 28.97
CA GLU A 278 2.22 5.91 29.46
C GLU A 278 3.22 6.65 30.40
N ASP A 279 3.30 7.99 30.26
CA ASP A 279 4.20 8.86 31.03
C ASP A 279 5.73 8.62 30.84
N GLU A 280 6.17 7.97 29.76
CA GLU A 280 7.60 7.71 29.50
C GLU A 280 8.28 8.72 28.55
N LEU A 281 7.68 9.86 28.25
CA LEU A 281 8.25 10.87 27.33
C LEU A 281 9.66 11.34 27.72
N VAL A 282 9.90 11.59 29.01
CA VAL A 282 11.23 11.98 29.51
C VAL A 282 12.25 10.85 29.36
N LYS A 283 11.81 9.60 29.55
CA LYS A 283 12.67 8.42 29.37
C LYS A 283 13.02 8.25 27.89
N SER A 284 12.07 8.42 26.99
CA SER A 284 12.29 8.41 25.54
C SER A 284 13.25 9.53 25.11
N ALA A 285 13.05 10.75 25.60
CA ALA A 285 13.97 11.86 25.34
C ALA A 285 15.40 11.57 25.85
N LYS A 286 15.56 10.90 27.01
CA LYS A 286 16.84 10.47 27.54
C LYS A 286 17.54 9.44 26.64
N ILE A 287 16.80 8.47 26.09
CA ILE A 287 17.34 7.47 25.15
C ILE A 287 17.95 8.20 23.95
N VAL A 288 17.16 9.04 23.28
CA VAL A 288 17.60 9.75 22.06
C VAL A 288 18.74 10.72 22.34
N ARG A 289 18.68 11.43 23.49
CA ARG A 289 19.79 12.30 23.91
C ARG A 289 21.09 11.54 24.09
N ASN A 290 21.06 10.41 24.80
CA ASN A 290 22.25 9.60 25.02
C ASN A 290 22.83 9.07 23.70
N GLU A 291 21.97 8.64 22.80
CA GLU A 291 22.39 8.26 21.43
C GLU A 291 23.07 9.42 20.69
N ALA A 292 22.46 10.61 20.73
CA ALA A 292 23.02 11.80 20.09
C ALA A 292 24.37 12.21 20.69
N VAL A 293 24.57 12.05 22.01
CA VAL A 293 25.87 12.26 22.67
C VAL A 293 26.93 11.29 22.13
N LEU A 294 26.59 10.01 22.05
CA LEU A 294 27.51 8.96 21.54
C LEU A 294 27.86 9.19 20.07
N PHE A 295 26.89 9.53 19.28
CA PHE A 295 27.05 9.77 17.84
C PHE A 295 27.66 11.13 17.53
N GLY A 296 27.56 12.10 18.43
CA GLY A 296 28.03 13.47 18.26
C GLY A 296 27.15 14.30 17.32
N SER A 297 25.85 14.11 17.37
CA SER A 297 24.85 14.72 16.48
C SER A 297 24.04 15.82 17.18
N LEU A 298 23.39 16.67 16.37
CA LEU A 298 22.21 17.41 16.81
C LEU A 298 20.96 16.51 16.72
N ILE A 299 19.94 16.79 17.53
CA ILE A 299 18.64 16.13 17.47
C ILE A 299 17.67 17.05 16.72
N ARG A 300 17.08 16.55 15.63
CA ARG A 300 15.96 17.20 14.92
C ARG A 300 14.70 16.40 15.13
N TYR A 301 13.63 17.05 15.61
CA TYR A 301 12.40 16.40 16.00
C TYR A 301 11.15 17.15 15.52
N ASP A 302 10.03 16.42 15.26
CA ASP A 302 8.76 17.09 14.97
C ASP A 302 8.23 17.78 16.23
N SER A 303 7.97 19.07 16.15
CA SER A 303 7.51 19.91 17.26
C SER A 303 6.00 19.97 17.43
N ILE A 304 5.23 19.18 16.65
CA ILE A 304 3.78 19.16 16.72
C ILE A 304 3.29 18.13 17.75
N GLY A 305 2.19 18.45 18.44
CA GLY A 305 1.53 17.52 19.37
C GLY A 305 2.46 17.07 20.49
N VAL A 306 2.67 15.77 20.64
CA VAL A 306 3.53 15.18 21.68
C VAL A 306 4.98 15.71 21.60
N GLY A 307 5.47 16.01 20.41
CA GLY A 307 6.82 16.51 20.18
C GLY A 307 7.08 17.92 20.74
N ALA A 308 6.07 18.71 21.07
CA ALA A 308 6.25 20.06 21.61
C ALA A 308 7.10 20.10 22.90
N GLY A 309 7.08 19.01 23.68
CA GLY A 309 7.85 18.90 24.93
C GLY A 309 9.31 18.43 24.78
N VAL A 310 9.69 17.88 23.62
CA VAL A 310 11.01 17.24 23.43
C VAL A 310 12.17 18.19 23.69
N GLY A 311 12.12 19.40 23.12
CA GLY A 311 13.18 20.38 23.29
C GLY A 311 13.39 20.79 24.75
N SER A 312 12.29 20.97 25.50
CA SER A 312 12.34 21.30 26.94
C SER A 312 12.92 20.13 27.73
N ASN A 313 12.47 18.90 27.48
CA ASN A 313 12.99 17.71 28.16
C ASN A 313 14.50 17.53 27.93
N ILE A 314 14.99 17.73 26.71
CA ILE A 314 16.42 17.63 26.40
C ILE A 314 17.23 18.75 27.07
N LYS A 315 16.69 20.00 27.10
CA LYS A 315 17.33 21.10 27.81
C LYS A 315 17.49 20.82 29.33
N GLU A 316 16.45 20.26 29.95
CA GLU A 316 16.57 19.89 31.40
C GLU A 316 17.58 18.74 31.60
N LEU A 317 17.58 17.74 30.72
CA LEU A 317 18.57 16.66 30.75
C LEU A 317 20.01 17.17 30.52
N ASN A 318 20.21 18.19 29.72
CA ASN A 318 21.50 18.83 29.49
C ASN A 318 22.03 19.52 30.75
N LYS A 319 21.16 20.12 31.59
CA LYS A 319 21.58 20.78 32.88
C LYS A 319 22.19 19.81 33.88
N ILE A 320 21.79 18.55 33.88
CA ILE A 320 22.23 17.52 34.81
C ILE A 320 23.31 16.60 34.25
N THR A 321 23.90 16.95 33.08
CA THR A 321 24.90 16.13 32.40
C THR A 321 26.06 16.99 31.91
N THR A 322 27.24 16.38 31.73
CA THR A 322 28.46 17.08 31.31
C THR A 322 28.56 17.40 29.84
N LYS A 323 27.76 16.74 29.00
CA LYS A 323 27.73 16.96 27.54
C LYS A 323 26.38 17.52 27.12
N GLU A 324 26.41 18.65 26.43
CA GLU A 324 25.24 19.29 25.88
C GLU A 324 24.94 18.77 24.47
N VAL A 325 23.66 18.50 24.18
CA VAL A 325 23.16 18.13 22.83
C VAL A 325 22.27 19.25 22.33
N ARG A 326 22.57 19.73 21.13
CA ARG A 326 21.75 20.74 20.45
C ARG A 326 20.48 20.10 19.90
N THR A 327 19.38 20.84 19.93
CA THR A 327 18.10 20.42 19.37
C THR A 327 17.62 21.43 18.34
N GLU A 328 16.96 20.93 17.32
CA GLU A 328 16.32 21.72 16.26
C GLU A 328 14.87 21.23 16.12
N ALA A 329 13.93 22.11 16.45
CA ALA A 329 12.51 21.82 16.29
C ALA A 329 12.10 21.98 14.82
N PHE A 330 11.38 21.01 14.29
CA PHE A 330 10.83 21.04 12.93
C PHE A 330 9.30 20.96 13.01
N ASN A 331 8.62 21.94 12.46
CA ASN A 331 7.16 21.96 12.41
C ASN A 331 6.70 21.34 11.08
N SER A 332 6.39 20.04 11.06
CA SER A 332 5.97 19.32 9.85
C SER A 332 4.66 19.84 9.22
N GLY A 333 3.81 20.51 10.00
CA GLY A 333 2.59 21.20 9.51
C GLY A 333 2.82 22.65 9.05
N GLY A 334 4.05 23.15 9.14
CA GLY A 334 4.41 24.53 8.85
C GLY A 334 4.35 24.90 7.37
N ALA A 335 4.62 26.19 7.11
CA ALA A 335 4.71 26.73 5.77
C ALA A 335 5.94 26.15 5.02
N VAL A 336 5.88 26.25 3.71
CA VAL A 336 6.93 25.80 2.79
C VAL A 336 8.22 26.60 3.05
N VAL A 337 9.36 25.92 3.14
CA VAL A 337 10.68 26.53 3.30
C VAL A 337 11.15 27.14 1.98
N ASN A 338 11.78 28.32 2.03
CA ASN A 338 12.22 29.07 0.86
C ASN A 338 11.11 29.22 -0.21
N PRO A 339 9.96 29.85 0.13
CA PRO A 339 8.74 29.82 -0.67
C PRO A 339 8.89 30.39 -2.09
N ASN A 340 9.82 31.32 -2.29
CA ASN A 340 10.06 31.97 -3.58
C ASN A 340 11.17 31.32 -4.42
N LYS A 341 11.88 30.30 -3.88
CA LYS A 341 12.84 29.49 -4.64
C LYS A 341 12.08 28.63 -5.64
N GLU A 342 12.56 28.53 -6.87
CA GLU A 342 12.02 27.61 -7.86
C GLU A 342 12.35 26.18 -7.46
N TYR A 343 11.33 25.32 -7.53
CA TYR A 343 11.46 23.88 -7.41
C TYR A 343 11.67 23.23 -8.79
N GLU A 344 10.84 23.64 -9.74
CA GLU A 344 10.93 23.30 -11.16
C GLU A 344 10.96 24.61 -11.97
N LEU A 345 11.36 24.53 -13.22
CA LEU A 345 11.46 25.69 -14.09
C LEU A 345 10.14 26.45 -14.14
N GLY A 346 10.16 27.70 -13.64
CA GLY A 346 9.00 28.57 -13.58
C GLY A 346 7.99 28.29 -12.45
N VAL A 347 8.22 27.26 -11.60
CA VAL A 347 7.31 26.89 -10.50
C VAL A 347 8.01 27.05 -9.15
N LYS A 348 7.51 27.94 -8.30
CA LYS A 348 8.08 28.20 -6.98
C LYS A 348 7.63 27.16 -5.96
N ASN A 349 8.44 26.97 -4.91
CA ASN A 349 8.12 26.06 -3.81
C ASN A 349 6.69 26.27 -3.25
N LYS A 350 6.27 27.50 -3.01
CA LYS A 350 4.92 27.83 -2.49
C LYS A 350 3.78 27.46 -3.44
N ASP A 351 4.06 27.39 -4.74
CA ASP A 351 3.08 27.10 -5.78
C ASP A 351 3.01 25.60 -6.07
N TYR A 352 4.12 24.86 -5.80
CA TYR A 352 4.20 23.43 -5.98
C TYR A 352 3.77 22.63 -4.73
N PHE A 353 4.17 23.06 -3.52
CA PHE A 353 3.94 22.33 -2.27
C PHE A 353 2.84 22.94 -1.42
N ALA A 354 1.95 22.11 -0.86
CA ALA A 354 0.89 22.55 0.04
C ALA A 354 1.42 22.91 1.45
N ASN A 355 2.48 22.23 1.91
CA ASN A 355 3.11 22.41 3.22
C ASN A 355 4.55 21.88 3.21
N VAL A 356 5.29 22.11 4.30
CA VAL A 356 6.68 21.67 4.43
C VAL A 356 6.81 20.15 4.51
N LYS A 357 5.82 19.41 5.00
CA LYS A 357 5.84 17.94 4.99
C LYS A 357 5.85 17.42 3.55
N GLY A 358 4.99 17.94 2.69
CA GLY A 358 4.98 17.61 1.26
C GLY A 358 6.32 17.96 0.59
N GLN A 359 6.85 19.15 0.88
CA GLN A 359 8.15 19.58 0.36
C GLN A 359 9.27 18.62 0.78
N MET A 360 9.35 18.27 2.06
CA MET A 360 10.37 17.36 2.58
C MET A 360 10.31 15.97 1.93
N TRP A 361 9.13 15.38 1.85
CA TRP A 361 8.94 14.07 1.23
C TRP A 361 9.32 14.05 -0.25
N LYS A 362 8.93 15.10 -0.99
CA LYS A 362 9.25 15.18 -2.42
C LYS A 362 10.74 15.40 -2.67
N LEU A 363 11.40 16.29 -1.91
CA LEU A 363 12.85 16.49 -2.00
C LEU A 363 13.64 15.22 -1.68
N VAL A 364 13.20 14.44 -0.68
CA VAL A 364 13.81 13.13 -0.39
C VAL A 364 13.56 12.15 -1.53
N ALA A 365 12.34 12.11 -2.10
CA ALA A 365 12.04 11.25 -3.25
C ALA A 365 12.93 11.55 -4.45
N ASP A 366 13.19 12.84 -4.72
CA ASP A 366 14.08 13.26 -5.82
C ASP A 366 15.52 12.78 -5.59
N ARG A 367 16.03 12.89 -4.37
CA ARG A 367 17.36 12.39 -3.99
C ARG A 367 17.44 10.86 -4.06
N VAL A 368 16.41 10.14 -3.64
CA VAL A 368 16.31 8.67 -3.75
C VAL A 368 16.31 8.25 -5.22
N LEU A 369 15.56 8.96 -6.08
CA LEU A 369 15.54 8.70 -7.53
C LEU A 369 16.90 9.01 -8.18
N LEU A 370 17.53 10.11 -7.79
CA LEU A 370 18.87 10.47 -8.25
C LEU A 370 19.88 9.37 -7.87
N THR A 371 19.85 8.89 -6.63
CA THR A 371 20.68 7.78 -6.16
C THR A 371 20.43 6.51 -6.98
N HIS A 372 19.15 6.15 -7.20
CA HIS A 372 18.79 5.01 -8.03
C HIS A 372 19.36 5.13 -9.45
N ASN A 373 19.22 6.28 -10.09
CA ASN A 373 19.74 6.51 -11.43
C ASN A 373 21.28 6.48 -11.47
N ALA A 374 21.96 7.04 -10.48
CA ALA A 374 23.40 6.97 -10.36
C ALA A 374 23.90 5.52 -10.23
N VAL A 375 23.29 4.74 -9.34
CA VAL A 375 23.68 3.34 -9.07
C VAL A 375 23.34 2.40 -10.23
N THR A 376 22.16 2.56 -10.86
CA THR A 376 21.67 1.58 -11.86
C THR A 376 21.98 1.96 -13.29
N LYS A 377 22.13 3.25 -13.60
CA LYS A 377 22.30 3.78 -14.96
C LYS A 377 23.61 4.53 -15.14
N GLY A 378 24.39 4.75 -14.07
CA GLY A 378 25.64 5.53 -14.13
C GLY A 378 25.42 7.00 -14.52
N LEU A 379 24.24 7.58 -14.23
CA LEU A 379 23.98 8.98 -14.54
C LEU A 379 24.79 9.91 -13.61
N PRO A 380 25.18 11.11 -14.08
CA PRO A 380 25.88 12.10 -13.27
C PRO A 380 25.09 12.48 -12.02
N PHE A 381 25.78 12.73 -10.91
CA PHE A 381 25.18 13.10 -9.64
C PHE A 381 26.07 14.05 -8.84
N GLU A 382 25.46 14.79 -7.94
CA GLU A 382 26.10 15.58 -6.90
C GLU A 382 26.21 14.67 -5.64
N GLU A 383 27.44 14.49 -5.12
CA GLU A 383 27.66 13.58 -3.96
C GLU A 383 26.80 13.93 -2.75
N SER A 384 26.63 15.24 -2.47
CA SER A 384 25.81 15.73 -1.35
C SER A 384 24.32 15.41 -1.48
N GLU A 385 23.85 15.11 -2.69
CA GLU A 385 22.43 14.79 -2.98
C GLU A 385 22.15 13.28 -2.95
N ILE A 386 23.16 12.44 -2.85
CA ILE A 386 22.98 10.99 -2.69
C ILE A 386 22.38 10.68 -1.32
N ILE A 387 21.57 9.64 -1.25
CA ILE A 387 21.12 9.01 0.00
C ILE A 387 21.68 7.60 0.04
N SER A 388 22.38 7.28 1.13
CA SER A 388 22.86 5.93 1.40
C SER A 388 22.34 5.43 2.74
N ILE A 389 21.96 4.16 2.81
CA ILE A 389 21.52 3.48 4.03
C ILE A 389 22.47 2.31 4.25
N SER A 390 23.16 2.27 5.41
CA SER A 390 24.06 1.15 5.71
C SER A 390 23.29 -0.16 5.81
N SER A 391 23.80 -1.21 5.16
CA SER A 391 23.28 -2.58 5.30
C SER A 391 23.43 -3.15 6.72
N ASP A 392 24.23 -2.52 7.58
CA ASP A 392 24.43 -2.91 8.98
C ASP A 392 23.34 -2.37 9.91
N CYS A 393 22.40 -1.56 9.40
CA CYS A 393 21.31 -1.01 10.23
C CYS A 393 20.28 -2.09 10.58
N ASP A 394 19.82 -2.10 11.83
CA ASP A 394 18.60 -2.79 12.22
C ASP A 394 17.36 -2.14 11.57
N HIS A 395 16.26 -2.88 11.45
CA HIS A 395 14.95 -2.37 10.95
C HIS A 395 14.94 -1.80 9.52
N ILE A 396 15.90 -2.13 8.66
CA ILE A 396 15.96 -1.65 7.26
C ILE A 396 14.65 -1.94 6.53
N GLU A 397 14.17 -3.19 6.56
CA GLU A 397 12.95 -3.58 5.85
C GLU A 397 11.71 -2.81 6.32
N ALA A 398 11.61 -2.53 7.61
CA ALA A 398 10.55 -1.70 8.17
C ALA A 398 10.64 -0.26 7.64
N LEU A 399 11.84 0.34 7.67
CA LEU A 399 12.06 1.69 7.12
C LEU A 399 11.73 1.77 5.63
N LEU A 400 12.23 0.82 4.81
CA LEU A 400 11.98 0.81 3.37
C LEU A 400 10.48 0.65 3.06
N THR A 401 9.77 -0.17 3.85
CA THR A 401 8.33 -0.35 3.73
C THR A 401 7.59 0.95 4.08
N GLU A 402 7.94 1.61 5.18
CA GLU A 402 7.32 2.87 5.58
C GLU A 402 7.60 4.01 4.59
N LEU A 403 8.79 4.07 4.00
CA LEU A 403 9.14 5.07 2.98
C LEU A 403 8.44 4.83 1.64
N SER A 404 8.17 3.58 1.27
CA SER A 404 7.56 3.23 -0.03
C SER A 404 6.03 3.11 0.01
N THR A 405 5.39 3.37 1.16
CA THR A 405 3.94 3.18 1.32
C THR A 405 3.11 4.45 1.10
N PRO A 406 3.52 5.66 1.56
CA PRO A 406 2.71 6.87 1.40
C PRO A 406 2.56 7.29 -0.07
N ARG A 407 1.32 7.68 -0.41
CA ARG A 407 0.95 8.09 -1.75
C ARG A 407 1.01 9.60 -1.93
N LYS A 408 1.17 9.99 -3.19
CA LYS A 408 0.97 11.37 -3.65
C LYS A 408 -0.46 11.77 -3.40
N ASP A 409 -0.65 12.97 -2.87
CA ASP A 409 -1.94 13.59 -2.71
C ASP A 409 -1.82 15.08 -3.09
N TYR A 410 -2.93 15.74 -3.31
CA TYR A 410 -2.97 17.13 -3.74
C TYR A 410 -4.04 17.89 -2.95
N ASP A 411 -3.80 19.15 -2.68
CA ASP A 411 -4.81 20.02 -2.10
C ASP A 411 -5.79 20.55 -3.17
N LEU A 412 -6.78 21.34 -2.76
CA LEU A 412 -7.78 21.91 -3.67
C LEU A 412 -7.18 22.85 -4.73
N ALA A 413 -5.98 23.37 -4.51
CA ALA A 413 -5.25 24.21 -5.47
C ALA A 413 -4.31 23.39 -6.38
N GLY A 414 -4.33 22.06 -6.28
CA GLY A 414 -3.47 21.16 -7.05
C GLY A 414 -2.03 21.08 -6.55
N ARG A 415 -1.71 21.62 -5.36
CA ARG A 415 -0.37 21.58 -4.78
C ARG A 415 -0.10 20.23 -4.12
N PHE A 416 1.12 19.74 -4.31
CA PHE A 416 1.57 18.46 -3.80
C PHE A 416 1.56 18.39 -2.26
N LYS A 417 1.01 17.33 -1.72
CA LYS A 417 1.10 16.94 -0.31
C LYS A 417 1.23 15.43 -0.17
N VAL A 418 1.56 14.97 1.02
CA VAL A 418 1.60 13.55 1.38
C VAL A 418 0.21 13.09 1.80
N GLU A 419 -0.16 11.86 1.46
CA GLU A 419 -1.35 11.16 1.97
C GLU A 419 -1.47 11.33 3.49
N SER A 420 -2.68 11.63 3.97
CA SER A 420 -2.90 11.85 5.40
C SER A 420 -2.79 10.55 6.22
N LYS A 421 -2.39 10.66 7.51
CA LYS A 421 -2.42 9.50 8.45
C LYS A 421 -3.81 8.84 8.50
N LYS A 422 -4.89 9.61 8.35
CA LYS A 422 -6.26 9.11 8.30
C LYS A 422 -6.53 8.26 7.05
N ASP A 423 -5.99 8.64 5.91
CA ASP A 423 -6.16 7.89 4.66
C ASP A 423 -5.26 6.65 4.63
N LEU A 424 -4.04 6.72 5.17
CA LEU A 424 -3.20 5.56 5.45
C LEU A 424 -3.93 4.53 6.33
N ALA A 425 -4.54 4.98 7.44
CA ALA A 425 -5.31 4.11 8.33
C ALA A 425 -6.51 3.44 7.64
N LYS A 426 -7.23 4.14 6.72
CA LYS A 426 -8.30 3.55 5.91
C LYS A 426 -7.80 2.42 5.00
N ARG A 427 -6.52 2.44 4.63
CA ARG A 427 -5.86 1.38 3.85
C ARG A 427 -5.30 0.26 4.73
N GLY A 428 -5.47 0.33 6.06
CA GLY A 428 -4.92 -0.63 7.02
C GLY A 428 -3.41 -0.44 7.25
N VAL A 429 -2.87 0.73 6.93
CA VAL A 429 -1.44 1.06 7.08
C VAL A 429 -1.23 1.78 8.42
N LYS A 430 -0.25 1.34 9.19
CA LYS A 430 0.16 1.97 10.46
C LYS A 430 0.88 3.30 10.21
N SER A 431 1.04 4.10 11.27
CA SER A 431 1.81 5.35 11.25
C SER A 431 3.27 5.09 10.84
N PRO A 432 3.83 5.84 9.88
CA PRO A 432 5.18 5.60 9.36
C PRO A 432 6.25 6.30 10.23
N ASN A 433 6.43 5.84 11.48
CA ASN A 433 7.26 6.51 12.48
C ASN A 433 8.76 6.51 12.14
N LEU A 434 9.28 5.40 11.58
CA LEU A 434 10.66 5.34 11.08
C LEU A 434 10.87 6.27 9.88
N ALA A 435 9.89 6.33 8.98
CA ALA A 435 9.96 7.25 7.84
C ALA A 435 9.89 8.71 8.29
N ASP A 436 9.03 9.07 9.25
CA ASP A 436 8.96 10.43 9.78
C ASP A 436 10.31 10.80 10.48
N ALA A 437 10.94 9.90 11.25
CA ALA A 437 12.29 10.10 11.82
C ALA A 437 13.37 10.23 10.73
N PHE A 438 13.33 9.41 9.70
CA PHE A 438 14.23 9.49 8.54
C PHE A 438 14.09 10.84 7.83
N MET A 439 12.87 11.29 7.59
CA MET A 439 12.58 12.57 6.94
C MET A 439 13.16 13.75 7.73
N MET A 440 13.14 13.71 9.08
CA MET A 440 13.78 14.74 9.92
C MET A 440 15.28 14.86 9.63
N CYS A 441 15.97 13.78 9.29
CA CYS A 441 17.39 13.82 8.94
C CYS A 441 17.69 14.63 7.68
N PHE A 442 16.72 14.70 6.75
CA PHE A 442 16.85 15.33 5.43
C PHE A 442 15.94 16.56 5.26
N ALA A 443 15.32 17.04 6.34
CA ALA A 443 14.43 18.19 6.29
C ALA A 443 15.13 19.42 5.68
N PRO A 444 14.44 20.20 4.83
CA PRO A 444 15.01 21.38 4.20
C PRO A 444 15.38 22.43 5.25
N LYS A 445 16.48 23.15 5.00
CA LYS A 445 16.93 24.27 5.85
C LYS A 445 16.55 25.60 5.20
N GLU A 446 16.21 26.58 6.04
CA GLU A 446 16.11 27.97 5.56
C GLU A 446 17.47 28.44 5.05
N ALA A 447 17.48 29.12 3.91
CA ALA A 447 18.68 29.77 3.42
C ALA A 447 19.11 30.86 4.44
N LYS A 448 20.25 30.69 5.08
CA LYS A 448 20.86 31.77 5.86
C LYS A 448 21.40 32.79 4.88
N PHE A 449 20.85 33.99 4.89
CA PHE A 449 21.48 35.13 4.24
C PHE A 449 22.70 35.52 5.11
N GLU A 450 23.88 35.17 4.68
CA GLU A 450 25.11 35.78 5.20
C GLU A 450 25.23 37.16 4.54
N PHE A 451 24.92 38.20 5.29
CA PHE A 451 25.32 39.57 4.91
C PHE A 451 26.83 39.66 5.14
N SER A 452 27.64 39.55 4.09
CA SER A 452 29.01 40.05 4.09
C SER A 452 28.93 41.58 4.00
N ILE A 453 29.16 42.25 5.11
CA ILE A 453 29.43 43.68 5.12
C ILE A 453 30.88 43.85 4.66
N TYR A 454 31.06 44.32 3.44
CA TYR A 454 32.34 44.80 2.94
C TYR A 454 32.52 46.26 3.38
#